data_46834031533b79657cfcaf5839e8c26b
#
_entry.id   46834031533b79657cfcaf5839e8c26b
#
_cell.length_a   1.000
_cell.length_b   1.000
_cell.length_c   1.000
_cell.angle_alpha   90.00
_cell.angle_beta   90.00
_cell.angle_gamma   90.00
#
_symmetry.space_group_name_H-M   'P 1'
#
loop_
_entity.id
_entity.type
_entity.pdbx_description
1 polymer ?
#
loop_
_entity_poly.entity_id
_entity_poly.type
_entity_poly.pdbx_seq_one_letter_code
_entity_poly.pdbx_strand_id
1 'polypeptide(L)'
;MWYEILIAATFLIAIYISYRRADRFSINPDEIFNLAIFLLPVSIIGARLYYVIFSWHLYAGKPLSVFNIREGGLAIHGGLIAGIICAFFFCKYREISVLNLADLILPAVALAQSIGRWGNFFNSEAHGGATDLPWGIYVDGTKVHPTFLYESIWCFMLFVFLSYMMDKRKFQGQISMLYGILYSLERFFVEGLRTDSLMIGPFRQAQVLSIVLIAICLSGYIYLHRKSNPVNNR
;
A
#
# COMPACT_ATOMS: atom_id res chain seq x y z
N MET A 1 -11.76 -4.09 -17.24
CA MET A 1 -12.95 -4.72 -16.60
C MET A 1 -12.59 -5.59 -15.38
N TRP A 2 -11.83 -6.70 -15.52
CA TRP A 2 -11.47 -7.54 -14.35
C TRP A 2 -10.62 -6.81 -13.30
N TYR A 3 -9.68 -5.98 -13.74
CA TYR A 3 -8.83 -5.18 -12.85
C TYR A 3 -9.62 -4.24 -11.94
N GLU A 4 -10.59 -3.52 -12.51
CA GLU A 4 -11.43 -2.58 -11.75
C GLU A 4 -12.32 -3.31 -10.73
N ILE A 5 -12.86 -4.47 -11.12
CA ILE A 5 -13.65 -5.32 -10.22
C ILE A 5 -12.80 -5.81 -9.05
N LEU A 6 -11.57 -6.25 -9.32
CA LEU A 6 -10.64 -6.67 -8.26
C LEU A 6 -10.32 -5.52 -7.30
N ILE A 7 -10.03 -4.33 -7.80
CA ILE A 7 -9.75 -3.16 -6.95
C ILE A 7 -10.97 -2.82 -6.09
N ALA A 8 -12.17 -2.77 -6.67
CA ALA A 8 -13.38 -2.48 -5.91
C ALA A 8 -13.64 -3.55 -4.84
N ALA A 9 -13.50 -4.84 -5.20
CA ALA A 9 -13.69 -5.95 -4.27
C ALA A 9 -12.66 -5.89 -3.11
N THR A 10 -11.38 -5.63 -3.41
CA THR A 10 -10.35 -5.53 -2.36
C THR A 10 -10.58 -4.36 -1.42
N PHE A 11 -11.07 -3.24 -1.94
CA PHE A 11 -11.42 -2.08 -1.11
C PHE A 11 -12.57 -2.41 -0.15
N LEU A 12 -13.62 -3.06 -0.63
CA LEU A 12 -14.75 -3.49 0.20
C LEU A 12 -14.33 -4.54 1.24
N ILE A 13 -13.49 -5.49 0.86
CA ILE A 13 -12.93 -6.50 1.79
C ILE A 13 -12.10 -5.83 2.88
N ALA A 14 -11.27 -4.85 2.52
CA ALA A 14 -10.46 -4.12 3.49
C ALA A 14 -11.31 -3.32 4.48
N ILE A 15 -12.37 -2.64 4.00
CA ILE A 15 -13.35 -1.96 4.86
C ILE A 15 -14.02 -2.96 5.80
N TYR A 16 -14.55 -4.07 5.28
CA TYR A 16 -15.25 -5.07 6.06
C TYR A 16 -14.38 -5.66 7.18
N ILE A 17 -13.13 -6.05 6.86
CA ILE A 17 -12.20 -6.60 7.85
C ILE A 17 -11.87 -5.56 8.91
N SER A 18 -11.61 -4.31 8.52
CA SER A 18 -11.30 -3.21 9.44
C SER A 18 -12.49 -2.88 10.33
N TYR A 19 -13.70 -2.82 9.76
CA TYR A 19 -14.95 -2.62 10.50
C TYR A 19 -15.13 -3.69 11.59
N ARG A 20 -14.99 -4.97 11.23
CA ARG A 20 -15.15 -6.10 12.15
C ARG A 20 -14.13 -6.13 13.29
N ARG A 21 -13.03 -5.44 13.13
CA ARG A 21 -11.91 -5.42 14.11
C ARG A 21 -11.77 -4.09 14.85
N ALA A 22 -12.55 -3.06 14.49
CA ALA A 22 -12.40 -1.70 14.99
C ALA A 22 -12.50 -1.60 16.52
N ASP A 23 -13.46 -2.32 17.13
CA ASP A 23 -13.66 -2.32 18.59
C ASP A 23 -12.42 -2.77 19.36
N ARG A 24 -11.61 -3.69 18.81
CA ARG A 24 -10.36 -4.16 19.43
C ARG A 24 -9.32 -3.06 19.55
N PHE A 25 -9.46 -2.00 18.77
CA PHE A 25 -8.57 -0.84 18.74
C PHE A 25 -9.20 0.40 19.39
N SER A 26 -10.33 0.23 20.11
CA SER A 26 -11.10 1.33 20.68
C SER A 26 -11.48 2.39 19.64
N ILE A 27 -11.80 1.95 18.43
CA ILE A 27 -12.30 2.78 17.34
C ILE A 27 -13.73 2.36 17.06
N ASN A 28 -14.65 3.34 17.01
CA ASN A 28 -16.03 3.06 16.61
C ASN A 28 -16.04 2.50 15.17
N PRO A 29 -16.65 1.33 14.92
CA PRO A 29 -16.71 0.73 13.59
C PRO A 29 -17.25 1.67 12.52
N ASP A 30 -18.21 2.54 12.84
CA ASP A 30 -18.77 3.50 11.89
C ASP A 30 -17.74 4.51 11.36
N GLU A 31 -16.66 4.76 12.13
CA GLU A 31 -15.58 5.64 11.67
C GLU A 31 -14.77 5.03 10.51
N ILE A 32 -14.81 3.71 10.35
CA ILE A 32 -14.19 3.05 9.19
C ILE A 32 -14.97 3.37 7.91
N PHE A 33 -16.29 3.37 7.96
CA PHE A 33 -17.12 3.79 6.83
C PHE A 33 -16.97 5.29 6.56
N ASN A 34 -17.01 6.12 7.60
CA ASN A 34 -16.80 7.56 7.48
C ASN A 34 -15.46 7.86 6.80
N LEU A 35 -14.38 7.20 7.25
CA LEU A 35 -13.07 7.36 6.62
C LEU A 35 -13.10 6.94 5.15
N ALA A 36 -13.71 5.80 4.82
CA ALA A 36 -13.76 5.30 3.45
C ALA A 36 -14.51 6.26 2.50
N ILE A 37 -15.60 6.89 2.98
CA ILE A 37 -16.37 7.89 2.22
C ILE A 37 -15.50 9.11 1.85
N PHE A 38 -14.62 9.56 2.74
CA PHE A 38 -13.71 10.67 2.46
C PHE A 38 -12.45 10.23 1.71
N LEU A 39 -11.91 9.07 2.07
CA LEU A 39 -10.65 8.57 1.54
C LEU A 39 -10.73 8.33 0.03
N LEU A 40 -11.82 7.70 -0.44
CA LEU A 40 -11.96 7.34 -1.85
C LEU A 40 -11.96 8.56 -2.77
N PRO A 41 -12.83 9.57 -2.62
CA PRO A 41 -12.81 10.74 -3.51
C PRO A 41 -11.54 11.58 -3.36
N VAL A 42 -11.02 11.75 -2.15
CA VAL A 42 -9.78 12.52 -1.93
C VAL A 42 -8.59 11.83 -2.60
N SER A 43 -8.49 10.51 -2.52
CA SER A 43 -7.42 9.76 -3.21
C SER A 43 -7.54 9.85 -4.72
N ILE A 44 -8.75 9.79 -5.29
CA ILE A 44 -8.96 9.96 -6.74
C ILE A 44 -8.54 11.36 -7.19
N ILE A 45 -8.98 12.40 -6.46
CA ILE A 45 -8.59 13.79 -6.74
C ILE A 45 -7.07 13.95 -6.64
N GLY A 46 -6.45 13.42 -5.60
CA GLY A 46 -5.00 13.47 -5.42
C GLY A 46 -4.24 12.76 -6.55
N ALA A 47 -4.71 11.57 -6.97
CA ALA A 47 -4.14 10.84 -8.09
C ALA A 47 -4.22 11.64 -9.40
N ARG A 48 -5.35 12.32 -9.64
CA ARG A 48 -5.55 13.17 -10.81
C ARG A 48 -4.67 14.42 -10.77
N LEU A 49 -4.66 15.13 -9.66
CA LEU A 49 -3.86 16.34 -9.49
C LEU A 49 -2.36 16.05 -9.70
N TYR A 50 -1.85 14.99 -9.10
CA TYR A 50 -0.46 14.56 -9.28
C TYR A 50 -0.15 14.29 -10.74
N TYR A 51 -0.99 13.51 -11.43
CA TYR A 51 -0.80 13.22 -12.85
C TYR A 51 -0.80 14.49 -13.70
N VAL A 52 -1.78 15.38 -13.49
CA VAL A 52 -1.89 16.64 -14.24
C VAL A 52 -0.68 17.55 -14.04
N ILE A 53 -0.19 17.68 -12.79
CA ILE A 53 0.98 18.50 -12.47
C ILE A 53 2.22 17.99 -13.25
N PHE A 54 2.48 16.68 -13.23
CA PHE A 54 3.65 16.11 -13.87
C PHE A 54 3.49 15.91 -15.38
N SER A 55 2.27 16.00 -15.91
CA SER A 55 1.96 15.86 -17.36
C SER A 55 1.28 17.11 -17.91
N TRP A 56 1.58 18.30 -17.34
CA TRP A 56 0.91 19.55 -17.70
C TRP A 56 0.93 19.86 -19.19
N HIS A 57 1.98 19.47 -19.90
CA HIS A 57 2.11 19.64 -21.37
C HIS A 57 0.95 19.01 -22.16
N LEU A 58 0.29 17.97 -21.62
CA LEU A 58 -0.87 17.35 -22.26
C LEU A 58 -2.16 18.17 -22.09
N TYR A 59 -2.19 19.06 -21.11
CA TYR A 59 -3.39 19.82 -20.70
C TYR A 59 -3.33 21.31 -21.05
N ALA A 60 -2.16 21.85 -21.40
CA ALA A 60 -1.95 23.27 -21.67
C ALA A 60 -2.86 23.83 -22.76
N GLY A 61 -3.21 23.01 -23.78
CA GLY A 61 -4.13 23.41 -24.85
C GLY A 61 -5.62 23.17 -24.59
N LYS A 62 -5.97 22.41 -23.55
CA LYS A 62 -7.35 22.03 -23.21
C LYS A 62 -7.52 21.90 -21.69
N PRO A 63 -7.51 23.01 -20.94
CA PRO A 63 -7.48 22.94 -19.47
C PRO A 63 -8.69 22.24 -18.83
N LEU A 64 -9.86 22.25 -19.49
CA LEU A 64 -11.04 21.54 -19.01
C LEU A 64 -10.89 20.00 -19.05
N SER A 65 -9.98 19.45 -19.85
CA SER A 65 -9.70 18.01 -19.88
C SER A 65 -9.07 17.50 -18.58
N VAL A 66 -8.60 18.38 -17.70
CA VAL A 66 -8.16 18.02 -16.33
C VAL A 66 -9.25 17.30 -15.56
N PHE A 67 -10.52 17.62 -15.78
CA PHE A 67 -11.66 16.99 -15.10
C PHE A 67 -12.10 15.65 -15.73
N ASN A 68 -11.59 15.31 -16.90
CA ASN A 68 -11.95 14.06 -17.58
C ASN A 68 -11.11 12.88 -17.07
N ILE A 69 -11.56 12.27 -15.98
CA ILE A 69 -10.90 11.10 -15.38
C ILE A 69 -11.18 9.79 -16.13
N ARG A 70 -12.16 9.77 -17.07
CA ARG A 70 -12.55 8.57 -17.82
C ARG A 70 -11.49 8.17 -18.86
N GLU A 71 -10.71 9.11 -19.33
CA GLU A 71 -9.59 8.88 -20.27
C GLU A 71 -8.31 8.37 -19.56
N GLY A 72 -8.39 8.03 -18.27
CA GLY A 72 -7.22 7.63 -17.49
C GLY A 72 -6.48 8.83 -16.91
N GLY A 73 -5.17 8.70 -16.69
CA GLY A 73 -4.33 9.76 -16.11
C GLY A 73 -4.53 9.92 -14.61
N LEU A 74 -4.41 8.81 -13.89
CA LEU A 74 -4.41 8.73 -12.44
C LEU A 74 -3.06 8.18 -11.96
N ALA A 75 -2.32 8.98 -11.20
CA ALA A 75 -1.03 8.57 -10.64
C ALA A 75 -1.20 7.98 -9.23
N ILE A 76 -0.79 6.74 -9.04
CA ILE A 76 -0.90 6.03 -7.77
C ILE A 76 -0.23 6.79 -6.61
N HIS A 77 0.91 7.44 -6.86
CA HIS A 77 1.63 8.23 -5.86
C HIS A 77 0.79 9.39 -5.33
N GLY A 78 0.07 10.09 -6.21
CA GLY A 78 -0.83 11.19 -5.83
C GLY A 78 -1.99 10.71 -4.98
N GLY A 79 -2.59 9.57 -5.34
CA GLY A 79 -3.66 8.95 -4.57
C GLY A 79 -3.20 8.52 -3.17
N LEU A 80 -2.02 7.92 -3.07
CA LEU A 80 -1.45 7.47 -1.81
C LEU A 80 -1.13 8.66 -0.88
N ILE A 81 -0.47 9.69 -1.40
CA ILE A 81 -0.14 10.91 -0.63
C ILE A 81 -1.41 11.58 -0.11
N ALA A 82 -2.39 11.81 -0.99
CA ALA A 82 -3.66 12.43 -0.62
C ALA A 82 -4.45 11.58 0.39
N GLY A 83 -4.44 10.25 0.21
CA GLY A 83 -5.06 9.31 1.14
C GLY A 83 -4.44 9.35 2.54
N ILE A 84 -3.11 9.36 2.64
CA ILE A 84 -2.39 9.47 3.92
C ILE A 84 -2.72 10.80 4.60
N ILE A 85 -2.69 11.91 3.86
CA ILE A 85 -3.04 13.24 4.36
C ILE A 85 -4.49 13.26 4.86
N CYS A 86 -5.42 12.73 4.07
CA CYS A 86 -6.83 12.62 4.44
C CYS A 86 -7.01 11.81 5.74
N ALA A 87 -6.41 10.63 5.84
CA ALA A 87 -6.47 9.80 7.03
C ALA A 87 -5.88 10.49 8.27
N PHE A 88 -4.78 11.23 8.11
CA PHE A 88 -4.17 12.00 9.19
C PHE A 88 -5.11 13.09 9.72
N PHE A 89 -5.69 13.91 8.84
CA PHE A 89 -6.62 14.96 9.25
C PHE A 89 -7.94 14.41 9.78
N PHE A 90 -8.44 13.31 9.21
CA PHE A 90 -9.59 12.59 9.72
C PHE A 90 -9.36 12.12 11.17
N CYS A 91 -8.23 11.46 11.42
CA CYS A 91 -7.85 11.03 12.77
C CYS A 91 -7.80 12.20 13.75
N LYS A 92 -7.21 13.33 13.32
CA LYS A 92 -7.11 14.53 14.16
C LYS A 92 -8.50 15.12 14.47
N TYR A 93 -9.38 15.17 13.47
CA TYR A 93 -10.74 15.69 13.64
C TYR A 93 -11.62 14.81 14.53
N ARG A 94 -11.47 13.48 14.40
CA ARG A 94 -12.26 12.49 15.14
C ARG A 94 -11.60 12.05 16.45
N GLU A 95 -10.48 12.66 16.84
CA GLU A 95 -9.69 12.34 18.05
C GLU A 95 -9.24 10.86 18.12
N ILE A 96 -9.02 10.24 16.94
CA ILE A 96 -8.54 8.87 16.80
C ILE A 96 -7.01 8.88 16.74
N SER A 97 -6.36 7.95 17.46
CA SER A 97 -4.91 7.75 17.32
C SER A 97 -4.56 7.26 15.91
N VAL A 98 -3.71 8.02 15.20
CA VAL A 98 -3.21 7.65 13.86
C VAL A 98 -2.53 6.29 13.88
N LEU A 99 -1.74 5.99 14.91
CA LEU A 99 -1.07 4.70 15.04
C LEU A 99 -2.04 3.54 15.30
N ASN A 100 -3.12 3.78 16.07
CA ASN A 100 -4.16 2.78 16.25
C ASN A 100 -4.92 2.49 14.96
N LEU A 101 -5.27 3.53 14.21
CA LEU A 101 -5.94 3.37 12.92
C LEU A 101 -5.04 2.64 11.92
N ALA A 102 -3.76 3.00 11.85
CA ALA A 102 -2.79 2.33 10.98
C ALA A 102 -2.64 0.84 11.35
N ASP A 103 -2.51 0.51 12.63
CA ASP A 103 -2.43 -0.87 13.12
C ASP A 103 -3.68 -1.69 12.77
N LEU A 104 -4.84 -1.06 12.76
CA LEU A 104 -6.12 -1.69 12.39
C LEU A 104 -6.20 -1.96 10.88
N ILE A 105 -5.84 -0.98 10.04
CA ILE A 105 -6.10 -1.01 8.60
C ILE A 105 -5.01 -1.77 7.82
N LEU A 106 -3.73 -1.63 8.18
CA LEU A 106 -2.63 -2.13 7.37
C LEU A 106 -2.62 -3.65 7.14
N PRO A 107 -3.07 -4.52 8.06
CA PRO A 107 -3.26 -5.94 7.74
C PRO A 107 -4.28 -6.15 6.61
N ALA A 108 -5.39 -5.42 6.61
CA ALA A 108 -6.38 -5.51 5.53
C ALA A 108 -5.84 -4.94 4.21
N VAL A 109 -4.98 -3.91 4.26
CA VAL A 109 -4.25 -3.38 3.08
C VAL A 109 -3.32 -4.45 2.51
N ALA A 110 -2.60 -5.22 3.34
CA ALA A 110 -1.77 -6.32 2.87
C ALA A 110 -2.59 -7.37 2.11
N LEU A 111 -3.78 -7.72 2.60
CA LEU A 111 -4.68 -8.62 1.88
C LEU A 111 -5.17 -8.00 0.56
N ALA A 112 -5.53 -6.73 0.56
CA ALA A 112 -5.94 -6.01 -0.64
C ALA A 112 -4.82 -5.98 -1.68
N GLN A 113 -3.58 -5.77 -1.26
CA GLN A 113 -2.40 -5.86 -2.13
C GLN A 113 -2.22 -7.26 -2.71
N SER A 114 -2.32 -8.30 -1.88
CA SER A 114 -2.23 -9.69 -2.33
C SER A 114 -3.21 -10.00 -3.47
N ILE A 115 -4.47 -9.62 -3.31
CA ILE A 115 -5.49 -9.83 -4.35
C ILE A 115 -5.25 -8.90 -5.55
N GLY A 116 -4.90 -7.63 -5.29
CA GLY A 116 -4.67 -6.62 -6.33
C GLY A 116 -3.53 -6.98 -7.30
N ARG A 117 -2.51 -7.75 -6.85
CA ARG A 117 -1.41 -8.22 -7.71
C ARG A 117 -1.87 -9.12 -8.86
N TRP A 118 -2.99 -9.81 -8.72
CA TRP A 118 -3.59 -10.57 -9.81
C TRP A 118 -4.08 -9.68 -10.96
N GLY A 119 -4.37 -8.40 -10.68
CA GLY A 119 -4.64 -7.41 -11.72
C GLY A 119 -3.48 -7.24 -12.70
N ASN A 120 -2.23 -7.25 -12.21
CA ASN A 120 -1.05 -7.17 -13.06
C ASN A 120 -0.93 -8.39 -13.99
N PHE A 121 -1.32 -9.57 -13.51
CA PHE A 121 -1.38 -10.78 -14.34
C PHE A 121 -2.38 -10.63 -15.48
N PHE A 122 -3.59 -10.17 -15.19
CA PHE A 122 -4.62 -9.97 -16.22
C PHE A 122 -4.27 -8.88 -17.24
N ASN A 123 -3.44 -7.91 -16.85
CA ASN A 123 -2.96 -6.84 -17.74
C ASN A 123 -1.63 -7.20 -18.43
N SER A 124 -1.05 -8.38 -18.15
CA SER A 124 0.28 -8.80 -18.67
C SER A 124 1.37 -7.76 -18.39
N GLU A 125 1.32 -7.12 -17.22
CA GLU A 125 2.24 -6.07 -16.80
C GLU A 125 3.01 -6.44 -15.53
N ALA A 126 4.09 -5.69 -15.23
CA ALA A 126 4.86 -5.82 -13.97
C ALA A 126 5.42 -7.24 -13.76
N HIS A 127 5.87 -7.91 -14.83
CA HIS A 127 6.57 -9.20 -14.74
C HIS A 127 8.08 -8.99 -14.54
N GLY A 128 8.78 -10.07 -14.17
CA GLY A 128 10.23 -10.06 -14.02
C GLY A 128 10.96 -10.39 -15.32
N GLY A 129 12.28 -10.49 -15.25
CA GLY A 129 13.15 -10.88 -16.38
C GLY A 129 12.95 -12.34 -16.79
N ALA A 130 13.64 -12.73 -17.89
CA ALA A 130 13.62 -14.10 -18.39
C ALA A 130 14.08 -15.10 -17.32
N THR A 131 13.47 -16.30 -17.32
CA THR A 131 13.77 -17.34 -16.32
C THR A 131 13.56 -18.75 -16.88
N ASP A 132 14.37 -19.69 -16.42
CA ASP A 132 14.20 -21.13 -16.70
C ASP A 132 13.43 -21.87 -15.62
N LEU A 133 12.98 -21.18 -14.58
CA LEU A 133 12.27 -21.79 -13.45
C LEU A 133 10.97 -22.49 -13.91
N PRO A 134 10.62 -23.67 -13.32
CA PRO A 134 9.45 -24.43 -13.78
C PRO A 134 8.13 -23.68 -13.65
N TRP A 135 8.02 -22.74 -12.71
CA TRP A 135 6.82 -21.92 -12.48
C TRP A 135 6.84 -20.55 -13.19
N GLY A 136 7.83 -20.31 -14.08
CA GLY A 136 7.81 -19.13 -14.93
C GLY A 136 6.57 -19.10 -15.84
N ILE A 137 6.06 -17.91 -16.12
CA ILE A 137 4.92 -17.69 -17.04
C ILE A 137 5.41 -17.21 -18.39
N TYR A 138 4.62 -17.43 -19.43
CA TYR A 138 4.94 -16.92 -20.77
C TYR A 138 4.28 -15.56 -20.98
N VAL A 139 5.08 -14.55 -21.33
CA VAL A 139 4.65 -13.22 -21.77
C VAL A 139 5.37 -12.92 -23.07
N ASP A 140 4.63 -12.62 -24.12
CA ASP A 140 5.15 -12.33 -25.46
C ASP A 140 6.15 -13.38 -25.98
N GLY A 141 5.87 -14.66 -25.71
CA GLY A 141 6.71 -15.79 -26.14
C GLY A 141 7.96 -16.04 -25.30
N THR A 142 8.24 -15.21 -24.30
CA THR A 142 9.38 -15.36 -23.37
C THR A 142 8.89 -15.84 -22.02
N LYS A 143 9.59 -16.84 -21.43
CA LYS A 143 9.32 -17.31 -20.08
C LYS A 143 9.95 -16.36 -19.06
N VAL A 144 9.13 -15.77 -18.18
CA VAL A 144 9.54 -14.71 -17.23
C VAL A 144 9.17 -15.02 -15.81
N HIS A 145 9.82 -14.35 -14.86
CA HIS A 145 9.46 -14.47 -13.43
C HIS A 145 8.06 -13.90 -13.16
N PRO A 146 7.14 -14.67 -12.56
CA PRO A 146 5.80 -14.19 -12.17
C PRO A 146 5.89 -13.35 -10.88
N THR A 147 6.42 -12.14 -10.97
CA THR A 147 6.62 -11.27 -9.79
C THR A 147 5.31 -10.96 -9.09
N PHE A 148 4.19 -10.83 -9.83
CA PHE A 148 2.87 -10.65 -9.24
C PHE A 148 2.51 -11.78 -8.27
N LEU A 149 2.90 -13.02 -8.58
CA LEU A 149 2.63 -14.19 -7.73
C LEU A 149 3.48 -14.15 -6.45
N TYR A 150 4.77 -13.78 -6.58
CA TYR A 150 5.65 -13.64 -5.42
C TYR A 150 5.14 -12.57 -4.46
N GLU A 151 4.80 -11.39 -4.98
CA GLU A 151 4.21 -10.28 -4.21
C GLU A 151 2.86 -10.67 -3.60
N SER A 152 2.01 -11.39 -4.35
CA SER A 152 0.70 -11.85 -3.86
C SER A 152 0.84 -12.80 -2.68
N ILE A 153 1.69 -13.83 -2.79
CA ILE A 153 1.93 -14.82 -1.73
C ILE A 153 2.52 -14.12 -0.50
N TRP A 154 3.50 -13.25 -0.67
CA TRP A 154 4.12 -12.52 0.44
C TRP A 154 3.11 -11.62 1.16
N CYS A 155 2.34 -10.81 0.43
CA CYS A 155 1.33 -9.96 1.02
C CYS A 155 0.23 -10.76 1.73
N PHE A 156 -0.14 -11.94 1.23
CA PHE A 156 -1.06 -12.84 1.93
C PHE A 156 -0.46 -13.36 3.25
N MET A 157 0.78 -13.85 3.22
CA MET A 157 1.48 -14.28 4.45
C MET A 157 1.62 -13.12 5.43
N LEU A 158 1.92 -11.92 4.94
CA LEU A 158 1.99 -10.70 5.75
C LEU A 158 0.65 -10.39 6.41
N PHE A 159 -0.46 -10.46 5.67
CA PHE A 159 -1.81 -10.32 6.24
C PHE A 159 -2.06 -11.31 7.37
N VAL A 160 -1.77 -12.60 7.17
CA VAL A 160 -1.97 -13.64 8.18
C VAL A 160 -1.10 -13.36 9.41
N PHE A 161 0.18 -13.07 9.21
CA PHE A 161 1.12 -12.76 10.28
C PHE A 161 0.69 -11.53 11.09
N LEU A 162 0.40 -10.41 10.41
CA LEU A 162 -0.03 -9.19 11.09
C LEU A 162 -1.37 -9.37 11.80
N SER A 163 -2.31 -10.12 11.20
CA SER A 163 -3.59 -10.44 11.85
C SER A 163 -3.40 -11.22 13.14
N TYR A 164 -2.48 -12.19 13.16
CA TYR A 164 -2.11 -12.91 14.38
C TYR A 164 -1.45 -12.00 15.41
N MET A 165 -0.58 -11.08 14.96
CA MET A 165 0.12 -10.15 15.84
C MET A 165 -0.80 -9.07 16.43
N MET A 166 -1.94 -8.76 15.80
CA MET A 166 -2.91 -7.78 16.34
C MET A 166 -3.37 -8.12 17.75
N ASP A 167 -3.67 -9.39 17.99
CA ASP A 167 -4.14 -9.86 19.30
C ASP A 167 -3.00 -9.88 20.37
N LYS A 168 -1.75 -9.84 19.91
CA LYS A 168 -0.53 -9.84 20.75
C LYS A 168 0.17 -8.49 20.80
N ARG A 169 -0.47 -7.45 20.28
CA ARG A 169 0.10 -6.10 20.22
C ARG A 169 0.45 -5.56 21.60
N LYS A 170 1.67 -5.07 21.75
CA LYS A 170 2.19 -4.54 23.03
C LYS A 170 2.12 -3.01 23.11
N PHE A 171 2.14 -2.32 21.96
CA PHE A 171 2.11 -0.85 21.89
C PHE A 171 1.45 -0.38 20.61
N GLN A 172 0.95 0.88 20.60
CA GLN A 172 0.38 1.51 19.41
C GLN A 172 1.46 1.75 18.35
N GLY A 173 1.17 1.39 17.11
CA GLY A 173 2.11 1.50 15.99
C GLY A 173 2.94 0.22 15.75
N GLN A 174 2.80 -0.82 16.58
CA GLN A 174 3.58 -2.05 16.42
C GLN A 174 3.29 -2.74 15.09
N ILE A 175 2.01 -2.90 14.74
CA ILE A 175 1.57 -3.59 13.53
C ILE A 175 1.97 -2.80 12.28
N SER A 176 1.79 -1.48 12.33
CA SER A 176 2.14 -0.60 11.22
C SER A 176 3.65 -0.54 10.95
N MET A 177 4.48 -0.52 12.00
CA MET A 177 5.93 -0.60 11.82
C MET A 177 6.37 -1.96 11.25
N LEU A 178 5.80 -3.07 11.74
CA LEU A 178 6.06 -4.41 11.19
C LEU A 178 5.63 -4.51 9.72
N TYR A 179 4.46 -3.97 9.37
CA TYR A 179 4.03 -3.91 7.98
C TYR A 179 5.04 -3.15 7.12
N GLY A 180 5.46 -1.96 7.54
CA GLY A 180 6.42 -1.14 6.80
C GLY A 180 7.76 -1.85 6.57
N ILE A 181 8.28 -2.54 7.59
CA ILE A 181 9.53 -3.32 7.48
C ILE A 181 9.38 -4.49 6.52
N LEU A 182 8.36 -5.35 6.74
CA LEU A 182 8.24 -6.61 6.01
C LEU A 182 7.78 -6.41 4.56
N TYR A 183 6.90 -5.43 4.31
CA TYR A 183 6.52 -5.06 2.95
C TYR A 183 7.68 -4.46 2.16
N SER A 184 8.45 -3.56 2.79
CA SER A 184 9.62 -2.97 2.14
C SER A 184 10.73 -3.98 1.89
N LEU A 185 10.89 -4.98 2.76
CA LEU A 185 11.84 -6.05 2.57
C LEU A 185 11.52 -6.86 1.31
N GLU A 186 10.27 -7.28 1.17
CA GLU A 186 9.81 -7.96 -0.03
C GLU A 186 10.00 -7.11 -1.28
N ARG A 187 9.56 -5.85 -1.21
CA ARG A 187 9.67 -4.92 -2.33
C ARG A 187 11.12 -4.72 -2.79
N PHE A 188 12.07 -4.72 -1.87
CA PHE A 188 13.49 -4.65 -2.20
C PHE A 188 13.95 -5.83 -3.05
N PHE A 189 13.55 -7.06 -2.69
CA PHE A 189 13.95 -8.26 -3.42
C PHE A 189 13.23 -8.40 -4.77
N VAL A 190 11.92 -8.22 -4.78
CA VAL A 190 11.12 -8.36 -6.01
C VAL A 190 11.49 -7.30 -7.04
N GLU A 191 11.80 -6.08 -6.61
CA GLU A 191 12.29 -5.03 -7.52
C GLU A 191 13.58 -5.46 -8.23
N GLY A 192 14.42 -6.27 -7.57
CA GLY A 192 15.61 -6.85 -8.17
C GLY A 192 15.33 -7.74 -9.40
N LEU A 193 14.15 -8.35 -9.47
CA LEU A 193 13.73 -9.23 -10.58
C LEU A 193 13.02 -8.47 -11.71
N ARG A 194 12.51 -7.27 -11.46
CA ARG A 194 11.70 -6.51 -12.43
C ARG A 194 12.55 -5.89 -13.53
N THR A 195 11.96 -5.81 -14.73
CA THR A 195 12.59 -5.21 -15.91
C THR A 195 12.16 -3.77 -16.16
N ASP A 196 11.03 -3.34 -15.58
CA ASP A 196 10.40 -2.03 -15.77
C ASP A 196 10.69 -1.06 -14.59
N SER A 197 11.79 -1.27 -13.88
CA SER A 197 12.18 -0.47 -12.72
C SER A 197 12.56 0.97 -13.10
N LEU A 198 12.05 1.94 -12.34
CA LEU A 198 12.52 3.31 -12.41
C LEU A 198 13.90 3.42 -11.74
N MET A 199 14.83 4.12 -12.41
CA MET A 199 16.20 4.28 -11.93
C MET A 199 16.46 5.67 -11.35
N ILE A 200 17.21 5.73 -10.25
CA ILE A 200 17.80 6.96 -9.71
C ILE A 200 19.33 6.78 -9.78
N GLY A 201 19.95 7.31 -10.82
CA GLY A 201 21.34 6.99 -11.13
C GLY A 201 21.53 5.49 -11.32
N PRO A 202 22.50 4.82 -10.65
CA PRO A 202 22.74 3.38 -10.77
C PRO A 202 21.77 2.53 -9.94
N PHE A 203 20.90 3.14 -9.11
CA PHE A 203 20.05 2.43 -8.16
C PHE A 203 18.58 2.37 -8.64
N ARG A 204 17.90 1.28 -8.33
CA ARG A 204 16.45 1.17 -8.54
C ARG A 204 15.72 1.98 -7.48
N GLN A 205 14.85 2.90 -7.92
CA GLN A 205 14.11 3.82 -7.03
C GLN A 205 13.39 3.09 -5.89
N ALA A 206 12.69 2.00 -6.20
CA ALA A 206 11.94 1.26 -5.20
C ALA A 206 12.84 0.57 -4.16
N GLN A 207 14.07 0.14 -4.54
CA GLN A 207 15.03 -0.43 -3.58
C GLN A 207 15.54 0.64 -2.61
N VAL A 208 15.90 1.83 -3.11
CA VAL A 208 16.33 2.94 -2.25
C VAL A 208 15.22 3.33 -1.27
N LEU A 209 13.98 3.48 -1.78
CA LEU A 209 12.83 3.79 -0.95
C LEU A 209 12.57 2.71 0.10
N SER A 210 12.72 1.43 -0.27
CA SER A 210 12.55 0.31 0.66
C SER A 210 13.56 0.35 1.81
N ILE A 211 14.83 0.62 1.54
CA ILE A 211 15.88 0.76 2.58
C ILE A 211 15.52 1.90 3.53
N VAL A 212 15.13 3.06 2.99
CA VAL A 212 14.75 4.23 3.80
C VAL A 212 13.54 3.91 4.68
N LEU A 213 12.50 3.27 4.12
CA LEU A 213 11.31 2.89 4.88
C LEU A 213 11.62 1.85 5.95
N ILE A 214 12.47 0.85 5.68
CA ILE A 214 12.92 -0.10 6.68
C ILE A 214 13.61 0.63 7.83
N ALA A 215 14.53 1.53 7.55
CA ALA A 215 15.26 2.29 8.56
C ALA A 215 14.31 3.15 9.42
N ILE A 216 13.37 3.86 8.80
CA ILE A 216 12.37 4.68 9.50
C ILE A 216 11.47 3.80 10.37
N CYS A 217 10.91 2.71 9.81
CA CYS A 217 10.00 1.85 10.55
C CYS A 217 10.70 1.08 11.68
N LEU A 218 11.93 0.64 11.48
CA LEU A 218 12.73 -0.02 12.53
C LEU A 218 13.06 0.95 13.67
N SER A 219 13.48 2.16 13.34
CA SER A 219 13.73 3.21 14.33
C SER A 219 12.46 3.58 15.09
N GLY A 220 11.34 3.72 14.37
CA GLY A 220 10.02 3.95 14.96
C GLY A 220 9.58 2.82 15.89
N TYR A 221 9.78 1.57 15.47
CA TYR A 221 9.47 0.39 16.28
C TYR A 221 10.25 0.39 17.60
N ILE A 222 11.57 0.63 17.53
CA ILE A 222 12.44 0.66 18.71
C ILE A 222 12.03 1.82 19.63
N TYR A 223 11.79 3.00 19.08
CA TYR A 223 11.38 4.18 19.85
C TYR A 223 10.06 3.96 20.57
N LEU A 224 9.01 3.49 19.87
CA LEU A 224 7.69 3.24 20.44
C LEU A 224 7.70 2.11 21.46
N HIS A 225 8.49 1.06 21.20
CA HIS A 225 8.66 -0.04 22.15
C HIS A 225 9.30 0.42 23.48
N ARG A 226 10.37 1.24 23.39
CA ARG A 226 11.02 1.81 24.57
C ARG A 226 10.08 2.74 25.36
N LYS A 227 9.29 3.54 24.66
CA LYS A 227 8.32 4.46 25.27
C LYS A 227 7.20 3.71 26.00
N SER A 228 6.79 2.55 25.51
CA SER A 228 5.75 1.73 26.16
C SER A 228 6.23 0.94 27.36
N ASN A 229 7.55 0.69 27.50
CA ASN A 229 8.18 -0.04 28.61
C ASN A 229 9.20 0.84 29.36
N PRO A 230 8.78 1.83 30.13
CA PRO A 230 9.70 2.77 30.79
C PRO A 230 10.54 2.14 31.93
N VAL A 231 10.23 0.92 32.36
CA VAL A 231 10.89 0.27 33.51
C VAL A 231 12.32 -0.21 33.20
N ASN A 232 12.71 -0.38 31.94
CA ASN A 232 14.04 -0.91 31.56
C ASN A 232 15.11 0.17 31.28
N ASN A 233 14.83 1.43 31.57
CA ASN A 233 15.74 2.55 31.33
C ASN A 233 16.28 3.20 32.63
N ARG A 234 16.30 2.48 33.76
CA ARG A 234 16.98 2.89 34.99
C ARG A 234 18.16 1.98 35.29
#